data_fc97b41a952df3ee65692976905e4b6f
#
_entry.id   fc97b41a952df3ee65692976905e4b6f
#
_cell.length_a   1.000
_cell.length_b   1.000
_cell.length_c   1.000
_cell.angle_alpha   90.00
_cell.angle_beta   90.00
_cell.angle_gamma   90.00
#
_symmetry.space_group_name_H-M   'P 1'
#
loop_
_entity.id
_entity.type
_entity.pdbx_description
1 polymer ?
#
loop_
_entity_poly.entity_id
_entity_poly.type
_entity_poly.pdbx_seq_one_letter_code
_entity_poly.pdbx_strand_id
1 'polypeptide(L)'
;MFRKYHVDGVQQLKSSVQRGIRAKISDQYPALDDALDDLMPKKATVVIGKCEHKTNVVLVDDEPLFFNQRDGPYFPTLRVLHKYPDMMPKLRVDKGAIKFVISGANIMCPGFTSSGATMHDECEEDEPVAIYAEGKEHALAVGITKMSTEAMRTVNKGIGVDLVHYLKDGLWEATAK
;
A
#
# COMPACT_ATOMS: atom_id res chain seq x y z
N MET A 1 8.56 -6.13 -0.43
CA MET A 1 7.71 -7.29 -0.04
C MET A 1 7.43 -8.20 -1.24
N PHE A 2 7.09 -7.66 -2.40
CA PHE A 2 6.70 -8.45 -3.58
C PHE A 2 7.71 -8.38 -4.74
N ARG A 3 8.99 -8.61 -4.48
CA ARG A 3 9.97 -8.77 -5.58
C ARG A 3 9.55 -9.90 -6.53
N LYS A 4 8.99 -10.97 -5.94
CA LYS A 4 8.28 -12.03 -6.66
C LYS A 4 6.90 -12.19 -6.01
N TYR A 5 5.92 -12.50 -6.81
CA TYR A 5 4.58 -12.79 -6.32
C TYR A 5 4.25 -14.24 -6.62
N HIS A 6 4.09 -15.01 -5.58
CA HIS A 6 3.67 -16.40 -5.65
C HIS A 6 2.72 -16.70 -4.51
N VAL A 7 1.61 -17.33 -4.85
CA VAL A 7 0.62 -17.77 -3.86
C VAL A 7 0.87 -19.25 -3.58
N ASP A 8 1.34 -19.56 -2.37
CA ASP A 8 1.63 -20.93 -1.94
C ASP A 8 0.37 -21.74 -1.65
N GLY A 9 -0.70 -21.07 -1.27
CA GLY A 9 -1.97 -21.71 -0.98
C GLY A 9 -3.08 -20.68 -0.88
N VAL A 10 -4.31 -21.15 -1.11
CA VAL A 10 -5.52 -20.31 -1.07
C VAL A 10 -6.43 -20.83 0.02
N GLN A 11 -6.93 -19.92 0.85
CA GLN A 11 -7.89 -20.21 1.89
C GLN A 11 -9.20 -19.48 1.61
N GLN A 12 -10.27 -20.26 1.42
CA GLN A 12 -11.61 -19.71 1.32
C GLN A 12 -12.08 -19.24 2.70
N LEU A 13 -12.68 -18.06 2.76
CA LEU A 13 -13.07 -17.44 4.02
C LEU A 13 -14.54 -17.70 4.34
N LYS A 14 -14.83 -17.92 5.63
CA LYS A 14 -16.18 -17.88 6.16
C LYS A 14 -16.72 -16.46 6.11
N SER A 15 -18.04 -16.29 5.99
CA SER A 15 -18.68 -14.97 5.92
C SER A 15 -18.34 -14.07 7.11
N SER A 16 -18.21 -14.62 8.31
CA SER A 16 -17.81 -13.86 9.51
C SER A 16 -16.39 -13.31 9.41
N VAL A 17 -15.45 -14.08 8.83
CA VAL A 17 -14.07 -13.66 8.63
C VAL A 17 -14.01 -12.59 7.54
N GLN A 18 -14.74 -12.74 6.46
CA GLN A 18 -14.84 -11.72 5.41
C GLN A 18 -15.34 -10.38 5.97
N ARG A 19 -16.39 -10.41 6.81
CA ARG A 19 -16.90 -9.21 7.48
C ARG A 19 -15.86 -8.57 8.39
N GLY A 20 -15.09 -9.38 9.10
CA GLY A 20 -14.01 -8.90 9.96
C GLY A 20 -12.91 -8.18 9.19
N ILE A 21 -12.48 -8.73 8.05
CA ILE A 21 -11.49 -8.10 7.17
C ILE A 21 -12.03 -6.79 6.61
N ARG A 22 -13.26 -6.80 6.12
CA ARG A 22 -13.93 -5.60 5.60
C ARG A 22 -14.02 -4.50 6.66
N ALA A 23 -14.39 -4.85 7.90
CA ALA A 23 -14.45 -3.90 9.01
C ALA A 23 -13.09 -3.28 9.31
N LYS A 24 -12.01 -4.07 9.30
CA LYS A 24 -10.64 -3.57 9.51
C LYS A 24 -10.22 -2.60 8.39
N ILE A 25 -10.52 -2.92 7.15
CA ILE A 25 -10.23 -2.05 6.00
C ILE A 25 -11.02 -0.75 6.12
N SER A 26 -12.29 -0.81 6.46
CA SER A 26 -13.13 0.36 6.70
C SER A 26 -12.58 1.25 7.82
N ASP A 27 -12.15 0.66 8.93
CA ASP A 27 -11.58 1.39 10.06
C ASP A 27 -10.25 2.09 9.69
N GLN A 28 -9.41 1.41 8.90
CA GLN A 28 -8.14 1.98 8.45
C GLN A 28 -8.32 3.07 7.38
N TYR A 29 -9.28 2.87 6.49
CA TYR A 29 -9.51 3.73 5.32
C TYR A 29 -10.98 4.15 5.23
N PRO A 30 -11.45 5.04 6.13
CA PRO A 30 -12.86 5.48 6.13
C PRO A 30 -13.33 6.05 4.79
N ALA A 31 -12.42 6.64 4.01
CA ALA A 31 -12.73 7.17 2.69
C ALA A 31 -13.15 6.10 1.68
N LEU A 32 -12.89 4.81 1.96
CA LEU A 32 -13.33 3.70 1.12
C LEU A 32 -14.72 3.17 1.44
N ASP A 33 -15.38 3.61 2.51
CA ASP A 33 -16.63 3.01 2.98
C ASP A 33 -17.68 2.89 1.88
N ASP A 34 -17.89 3.97 1.10
CA ASP A 34 -18.84 3.98 0.00
C ASP A 34 -18.44 3.06 -1.16
N ALA A 35 -17.15 2.79 -1.31
CA ALA A 35 -16.61 1.97 -2.39
C ALA A 35 -16.48 0.49 -2.02
N LEU A 36 -16.56 0.13 -0.74
CA LEU A 36 -16.36 -1.25 -0.31
C LEU A 36 -17.41 -2.23 -0.85
N ASP A 37 -18.64 -1.78 -1.06
CA ASP A 37 -19.65 -2.62 -1.69
C ASP A 37 -19.32 -2.96 -3.14
N ASP A 38 -18.63 -2.07 -3.85
CA ASP A 38 -18.15 -2.31 -5.22
C ASP A 38 -16.87 -3.15 -5.24
N LEU A 39 -15.95 -2.87 -4.32
CA LEU A 39 -14.67 -3.59 -4.24
C LEU A 39 -14.84 -5.01 -3.72
N MET A 40 -15.69 -5.20 -2.72
CA MET A 40 -15.95 -6.48 -2.06
C MET A 40 -17.45 -6.76 -1.99
N PRO A 41 -18.10 -7.04 -3.13
CA PRO A 41 -19.54 -7.34 -3.15
C PRO A 41 -19.87 -8.55 -2.26
N LYS A 42 -21.04 -8.53 -1.63
CA LYS A 42 -21.47 -9.61 -0.72
C LYS A 42 -21.50 -10.99 -1.37
N LYS A 43 -21.77 -11.05 -2.68
CA LYS A 43 -21.82 -12.29 -3.47
C LYS A 43 -20.49 -12.68 -4.09
N ALA A 44 -19.47 -11.86 -3.96
CA ALA A 44 -18.16 -12.15 -4.52
C ALA A 44 -17.45 -13.26 -3.74
N THR A 45 -16.59 -14.01 -4.43
CA THR A 45 -15.73 -15.01 -3.80
C THR A 45 -14.51 -14.29 -3.23
N VAL A 46 -14.38 -14.30 -1.90
CA VAL A 46 -13.25 -13.71 -1.19
C VAL A 46 -12.38 -14.83 -0.62
N VAL A 47 -11.12 -14.83 -1.00
CA VAL A 47 -10.14 -15.79 -0.50
C VAL A 47 -8.88 -15.09 -0.04
N ILE A 48 -8.10 -15.76 0.81
CA ILE A 48 -6.76 -15.32 1.20
C ILE A 48 -5.74 -16.14 0.44
N GLY A 49 -4.92 -15.47 -0.35
CA GLY A 49 -3.70 -16.05 -0.92
C GLY A 49 -2.57 -15.94 0.08
N LYS A 50 -1.99 -17.07 0.47
CA LYS A 50 -0.84 -17.11 1.37
C LYS A 50 0.44 -17.04 0.57
N CYS A 51 1.27 -16.06 0.91
CA CYS A 51 2.55 -15.81 0.27
C CYS A 51 3.70 -15.96 1.28
N GLU A 52 4.93 -15.84 0.79
CA GLU A 52 6.12 -15.89 1.64
C GLU A 52 6.06 -14.84 2.78
N HIS A 53 6.86 -15.07 3.82
CA HIS A 53 7.02 -14.17 4.97
C HIS A 53 5.73 -13.82 5.72
N LYS A 54 4.77 -14.77 5.75
CA LYS A 54 3.46 -14.58 6.39
C LYS A 54 2.67 -13.40 5.80
N THR A 55 2.84 -13.18 4.51
CA THR A 55 2.09 -12.20 3.75
C THR A 55 0.79 -12.82 3.26
N ASN A 56 -0.32 -12.12 3.49
CA ASN A 56 -1.65 -12.52 3.06
C ASN A 56 -2.15 -11.52 2.02
N VAL A 57 -2.66 -12.04 0.90
CA VAL A 57 -3.28 -11.24 -0.14
C VAL A 57 -4.77 -11.51 -0.16
N VAL A 58 -5.57 -10.48 -0.06
CA VAL A 58 -7.04 -10.57 -0.16
C VAL A 58 -7.40 -10.53 -1.64
N LEU A 59 -7.90 -11.67 -2.14
CA LEU A 59 -8.36 -11.82 -3.52
C LEU A 59 -9.88 -11.80 -3.55
N VAL A 60 -10.44 -10.96 -4.41
CA VAL A 60 -11.88 -10.89 -4.66
C VAL A 60 -12.12 -11.24 -6.12
N ASP A 61 -12.81 -12.35 -6.37
CA ASP A 61 -12.99 -12.92 -7.70
C ASP A 61 -11.65 -13.04 -8.46
N ASP A 62 -10.66 -13.61 -7.78
CA ASP A 62 -9.27 -13.82 -8.25
C ASP A 62 -8.43 -12.55 -8.46
N GLU A 63 -8.96 -11.38 -8.13
CA GLU A 63 -8.22 -10.11 -8.24
C GLU A 63 -7.63 -9.70 -6.89
N PRO A 64 -6.29 -9.49 -6.80
CA PRO A 64 -5.67 -8.97 -5.59
C PRO A 64 -6.09 -7.52 -5.30
N LEU A 65 -6.71 -7.26 -4.16
CA LEU A 65 -7.17 -5.93 -3.78
C LEU A 65 -6.41 -5.33 -2.60
N PHE A 66 -6.15 -6.13 -1.57
CA PHE A 66 -5.45 -5.72 -0.36
C PHE A 66 -4.46 -6.79 0.07
N PHE A 67 -3.52 -6.40 0.90
CA PHE A 67 -2.58 -7.34 1.49
C PHE A 67 -2.14 -6.86 2.88
N ASN A 68 -1.70 -7.78 3.70
CA ASN A 68 -1.04 -7.48 4.97
C ASN A 68 0.06 -8.50 5.23
N GLN A 69 0.92 -8.20 6.17
CA GLN A 69 1.94 -9.12 6.63
C GLN A 69 1.66 -9.43 8.11
N ARG A 70 1.59 -10.72 8.44
CA ARG A 70 1.16 -11.18 9.77
C ARG A 70 -0.23 -10.61 10.09
N ASP A 71 -0.43 -10.04 11.27
CA ASP A 71 -1.66 -9.38 11.68
C ASP A 71 -1.53 -7.84 11.61
N GLY A 72 -0.64 -7.36 10.75
CA GLY A 72 -0.39 -5.94 10.55
C GLY A 72 -1.49 -5.23 9.76
N PRO A 73 -1.31 -3.92 9.51
CA PRO A 73 -2.29 -3.14 8.77
C PRO A 73 -2.46 -3.66 7.35
N TYR A 74 -3.66 -3.47 6.79
CA TYR A 74 -3.92 -3.72 5.38
C TYR A 74 -3.39 -2.59 4.51
N PHE A 75 -2.84 -2.96 3.37
CA PHE A 75 -2.42 -2.04 2.32
C PHE A 75 -3.25 -2.31 1.07
N PRO A 76 -3.64 -1.29 0.31
CA PRO A 76 -4.25 -1.51 -1.00
C PRO A 76 -3.18 -1.94 -2.01
N THR A 77 -3.59 -2.70 -3.02
CA THR A 77 -2.76 -2.82 -4.23
C THR A 77 -2.74 -1.47 -4.94
N LEU A 78 -1.73 -1.23 -5.77
CA LEU A 78 -1.66 0.02 -6.54
C LEU A 78 -2.86 0.19 -7.48
N ARG A 79 -3.44 -0.88 -7.98
CA ARG A 79 -4.67 -0.82 -8.80
C ARG A 79 -5.83 -0.22 -8.02
N VAL A 80 -6.04 -0.63 -6.78
CA VAL A 80 -7.05 -0.03 -5.89
C VAL A 80 -6.72 1.42 -5.58
N LEU A 81 -5.47 1.70 -5.23
CA LEU A 81 -5.03 3.06 -4.90
C LEU A 81 -5.19 4.02 -6.07
N HIS A 82 -4.87 3.59 -7.30
CA HIS A 82 -5.05 4.41 -8.49
C HIS A 82 -6.52 4.77 -8.74
N LYS A 83 -7.42 3.85 -8.40
CA LYS A 83 -8.86 4.05 -8.54
C LYS A 83 -9.45 4.94 -7.44
N TYR A 84 -8.87 4.86 -6.22
CA TYR A 84 -9.30 5.62 -5.04
C TYR A 84 -8.12 6.37 -4.42
N PRO A 85 -7.58 7.40 -5.10
CA PRO A 85 -6.31 8.02 -4.71
C PRO A 85 -6.37 8.77 -3.37
N ASP A 86 -7.55 9.13 -2.90
CA ASP A 86 -7.73 9.88 -1.65
C ASP A 86 -7.94 8.98 -0.42
N MET A 87 -7.76 7.67 -0.58
CA MET A 87 -8.02 6.71 0.50
C MET A 87 -6.99 6.75 1.63
N MET A 88 -5.78 7.22 1.38
CA MET A 88 -4.70 7.19 2.36
C MET A 88 -3.79 8.42 2.24
N PRO A 89 -2.98 8.73 3.29
CA PRO A 89 -2.07 9.86 3.26
C PRO A 89 -1.08 9.79 2.10
N LYS A 90 -0.72 10.97 1.57
CA LYS A 90 0.15 11.11 0.39
C LYS A 90 1.46 11.78 0.77
N LEU A 91 2.56 11.16 0.37
CA LEU A 91 3.89 11.74 0.43
C LEU A 91 4.48 11.74 -0.99
N ARG A 92 5.17 12.81 -1.38
CA ARG A 92 5.74 12.95 -2.72
C ARG A 92 7.25 13.06 -2.67
N VAL A 93 7.92 12.23 -3.46
CA VAL A 93 9.37 12.31 -3.69
C VAL A 93 9.70 13.16 -4.91
N ASP A 94 10.94 13.63 -5.01
CA ASP A 94 11.42 14.32 -6.19
C ASP A 94 11.61 13.36 -7.39
N LYS A 95 11.82 13.91 -8.60
CA LYS A 95 12.02 13.13 -9.82
C LYS A 95 13.21 12.18 -9.72
N GLY A 96 14.30 12.61 -9.07
CA GLY A 96 15.52 11.81 -8.94
C GLY A 96 15.32 10.54 -8.12
N ALA A 97 14.33 10.50 -7.25
CA ALA A 97 14.02 9.34 -6.43
C ALA A 97 13.22 8.26 -7.16
N ILE A 98 12.59 8.57 -8.30
CA ILE A 98 11.67 7.63 -9.00
C ILE A 98 12.36 6.30 -9.29
N LYS A 99 13.57 6.31 -9.84
CA LYS A 99 14.31 5.08 -10.18
C LYS A 99 14.58 4.19 -8.97
N PHE A 100 14.78 4.78 -7.81
CA PHE A 100 15.00 4.04 -6.56
C PHE A 100 13.69 3.45 -6.02
N VAL A 101 12.59 4.20 -6.11
CA VAL A 101 11.26 3.73 -5.70
C VAL A 101 10.85 2.51 -6.53
N ILE A 102 10.95 2.57 -7.84
CA ILE A 102 10.58 1.45 -8.73
C ILE A 102 11.60 0.30 -8.70
N SER A 103 12.73 0.46 -8.05
CA SER A 103 13.65 -0.66 -7.74
C SER A 103 13.36 -1.30 -6.38
N GLY A 104 12.43 -0.73 -5.61
CA GLY A 104 12.02 -1.26 -4.30
C GLY A 104 12.89 -0.79 -3.14
N ALA A 105 13.72 0.21 -3.34
CA ALA A 105 14.55 0.77 -2.27
C ALA A 105 13.69 1.54 -1.26
N ASN A 106 14.00 1.43 0.02
CA ASN A 106 13.37 2.25 1.05
C ASN A 106 13.70 3.73 0.82
N ILE A 107 12.78 4.60 1.20
CA ILE A 107 12.91 6.03 0.98
C ILE A 107 13.53 6.68 2.22
N MET A 108 14.69 7.28 2.02
CA MET A 108 15.37 8.06 3.07
C MET A 108 14.69 9.41 3.26
N CYS A 109 14.76 9.97 4.46
CA CYS A 109 14.14 11.26 4.77
C CYS A 109 14.47 12.37 3.77
N PRO A 110 15.71 12.52 3.27
CA PRO A 110 16.02 13.53 2.25
C PRO A 110 15.21 13.41 0.97
N GLY A 111 14.70 12.22 0.63
CA GLY A 111 13.81 12.02 -0.51
C GLY A 111 12.47 12.75 -0.39
N PHE A 112 12.06 13.11 0.83
CA PHE A 112 10.83 13.85 1.10
C PHE A 112 11.06 15.34 1.42
N THR A 113 12.29 15.75 1.66
CA THR A 113 12.63 17.13 2.05
C THR A 113 13.37 17.88 0.97
N SER A 114 13.83 17.21 -0.09
CA SER A 114 14.52 17.82 -1.22
C SER A 114 13.59 18.66 -2.09
N SER A 115 14.18 19.49 -2.93
CA SER A 115 13.43 20.30 -3.91
C SER A 115 12.58 19.42 -4.82
N GLY A 116 11.30 19.74 -4.97
CA GLY A 116 10.32 18.95 -5.73
C GLY A 116 9.59 17.89 -4.92
N ALA A 117 10.09 17.55 -3.73
CA ALA A 117 9.40 16.67 -2.80
C ALA A 117 8.40 17.45 -1.95
N THR A 118 7.38 16.75 -1.43
CA THR A 118 6.37 17.34 -0.55
C THR A 118 5.77 16.27 0.35
N MET A 119 5.62 16.58 1.62
CA MET A 119 4.81 15.79 2.54
C MET A 119 3.45 16.47 2.66
N HIS A 120 2.49 16.06 1.82
CA HIS A 120 1.16 16.67 1.75
C HIS A 120 0.35 16.48 3.02
N ASP A 121 0.49 15.31 3.63
CA ASP A 121 -0.25 14.92 4.82
C ASP A 121 0.71 14.71 5.99
N GLU A 122 0.26 15.01 7.18
CA GLU A 122 1.00 14.68 8.40
C GLU A 122 0.73 13.23 8.78
N CYS A 123 1.78 12.49 9.09
CA CYS A 123 1.71 11.08 9.48
C CYS A 123 2.50 10.83 10.74
N GLU A 124 2.02 9.89 11.54
CA GLU A 124 2.77 9.33 12.66
C GLU A 124 3.67 8.19 12.18
N GLU A 125 4.46 7.61 13.09
CA GLU A 125 5.22 6.40 12.86
C GLU A 125 4.26 5.21 12.62
N ASP A 126 4.67 4.25 11.80
CA ASP A 126 3.95 3.01 11.50
C ASP A 126 2.58 3.21 10.82
N GLU A 127 2.44 4.27 10.04
CA GLU A 127 1.25 4.50 9.22
C GLU A 127 1.46 4.08 7.76
N PRO A 128 0.47 3.39 7.16
CA PRO A 128 0.44 3.17 5.71
C PRO A 128 0.34 4.50 4.95
N VAL A 129 1.18 4.67 3.92
CA VAL A 129 1.22 5.87 3.10
C VAL A 129 1.34 5.54 1.61
N ALA A 130 0.76 6.40 0.78
CA ALA A 130 0.93 6.37 -0.67
C ALA A 130 2.13 7.24 -1.07
N ILE A 131 2.96 6.73 -1.96
CA ILE A 131 4.14 7.43 -2.47
C ILE A 131 3.88 7.91 -3.87
N TYR A 132 3.92 9.23 -4.04
CA TYR A 132 3.84 9.92 -5.32
C TYR A 132 5.21 10.46 -5.72
N ALA A 133 5.36 10.85 -6.96
CA ALA A 133 6.57 11.52 -7.44
C ALA A 133 6.24 12.82 -8.13
N GLU A 134 7.18 13.76 -8.08
CA GLU A 134 7.12 15.03 -8.77
C GLU A 134 6.77 14.83 -10.25
N GLY A 135 5.75 15.54 -10.73
CA GLY A 135 5.30 15.49 -12.12
C GLY A 135 4.53 14.24 -12.51
N LYS A 136 4.20 13.35 -11.57
CA LYS A 136 3.43 12.14 -11.82
C LYS A 136 2.05 12.22 -11.16
N GLU A 137 1.03 11.76 -11.89
CA GLU A 137 -0.36 11.81 -11.43
C GLU A 137 -0.70 10.65 -10.49
N HIS A 138 -0.18 9.44 -10.78
CA HIS A 138 -0.54 8.23 -10.06
C HIS A 138 0.53 7.81 -9.05
N ALA A 139 0.11 7.19 -7.95
CA ALA A 139 1.02 6.67 -6.95
C ALA A 139 1.98 5.64 -7.54
N LEU A 140 3.25 5.72 -7.14
CA LEU A 140 4.31 4.79 -7.56
C LEU A 140 4.43 3.60 -6.61
N ALA A 141 4.07 3.78 -5.35
CA ALA A 141 4.29 2.78 -4.32
C ALA A 141 3.38 3.00 -3.12
N VAL A 142 3.34 1.97 -2.28
CA VAL A 142 2.73 1.98 -0.96
C VAL A 142 3.82 1.59 0.04
N GLY A 143 3.84 2.25 1.18
CA GLY A 143 4.82 1.97 2.22
C GLY A 143 4.27 2.20 3.60
N ILE A 144 5.14 2.00 4.59
CA ILE A 144 4.85 2.28 5.99
C ILE A 144 5.88 3.28 6.52
N THR A 145 5.42 4.30 7.22
CA THR A 145 6.31 5.31 7.81
C THR A 145 7.16 4.69 8.92
N LYS A 146 8.44 5.01 8.93
CA LYS A 146 9.37 4.57 9.99
C LYS A 146 9.60 5.63 11.04
N MET A 147 9.12 6.84 10.79
CA MET A 147 9.07 7.95 11.72
C MET A 147 7.95 8.90 11.33
N SER A 148 7.54 9.79 12.20
CA SER A 148 6.55 10.82 11.87
C SER A 148 7.08 11.78 10.80
N THR A 149 6.19 12.42 10.06
CA THR A 149 6.57 13.44 9.06
C THR A 149 7.30 14.62 9.71
N GLU A 150 6.94 15.00 10.93
CA GLU A 150 7.67 16.01 11.69
C GLU A 150 9.12 15.57 11.96
N ALA A 151 9.33 14.33 12.40
CA ALA A 151 10.66 13.77 12.60
C ALA A 151 11.45 13.70 11.30
N MET A 152 10.79 13.36 10.18
CA MET A 152 11.44 13.37 8.86
C MET A 152 11.98 14.75 8.51
N ARG A 153 11.26 15.83 8.83
CA ARG A 153 11.69 17.21 8.59
C ARG A 153 12.82 17.64 9.52
N THR A 154 12.70 17.34 10.80
CA THR A 154 13.63 17.81 11.84
C THR A 154 14.91 17.02 11.91
N VAL A 155 14.82 15.69 11.90
CA VAL A 155 15.97 14.77 11.91
C VAL A 155 16.60 14.70 10.53
N ASN A 156 15.77 14.58 9.50
CA ASN A 156 16.15 14.51 8.08
C ASN A 156 17.27 13.53 7.78
N LYS A 157 17.23 12.38 8.45
CA LYS A 157 18.26 11.34 8.36
C LYS A 157 17.63 9.97 8.61
N GLY A 158 18.13 8.95 7.91
CA GLY A 158 17.65 7.60 8.04
C GLY A 158 16.45 7.30 7.15
N ILE A 159 15.84 6.13 7.36
CA ILE A 159 14.71 5.65 6.57
C ILE A 159 13.44 6.35 7.02
N GLY A 160 12.79 7.05 6.09
CA GLY A 160 11.47 7.66 6.32
C GLY A 160 10.32 6.71 6.06
N VAL A 161 10.38 5.94 4.97
CA VAL A 161 9.36 4.98 4.57
C VAL A 161 9.98 3.69 4.09
N ASP A 162 9.49 2.56 4.63
CA ASP A 162 9.74 1.22 4.10
C ASP A 162 8.71 0.92 3.02
N LEU A 163 9.16 0.59 1.80
CA LEU A 163 8.26 0.21 0.71
C LEU A 163 7.76 -1.22 0.90
N VAL A 164 6.45 -1.41 0.72
CA VAL A 164 5.83 -2.74 0.76
C VAL A 164 5.36 -3.20 -0.62
N HIS A 165 5.02 -2.28 -1.52
CA HIS A 165 4.54 -2.56 -2.87
C HIS A 165 4.85 -1.37 -3.77
N TYR A 166 5.30 -1.62 -5.01
CA TYR A 166 5.71 -0.57 -5.93
C TYR A 166 5.42 -0.96 -7.38
N LEU A 167 5.40 0.01 -8.27
CA LEU A 167 5.23 -0.23 -9.71
C LEU A 167 6.32 -1.18 -10.22
N LYS A 168 5.90 -2.16 -11.02
CA LYS A 168 6.74 -3.22 -11.61
C LYS A 168 7.23 -4.28 -10.63
N ASP A 169 6.76 -4.30 -9.38
CA ASP A 169 7.00 -5.46 -8.53
C ASP A 169 6.16 -6.67 -8.96
N GLY A 170 6.35 -7.81 -8.31
CA GLY A 170 5.65 -9.04 -8.69
C GLY A 170 4.13 -8.94 -8.54
N LEU A 171 3.64 -8.23 -7.52
CA LEU A 171 2.20 -8.05 -7.32
C LEU A 171 1.60 -7.13 -8.40
N TRP A 172 2.28 -6.06 -8.77
CA TRP A 172 1.87 -5.19 -9.87
C TRP A 172 1.73 -5.97 -11.18
N GLU A 173 2.75 -6.77 -11.53
CA GLU A 173 2.74 -7.58 -12.75
C GLU A 173 1.60 -8.61 -12.73
N ALA A 174 1.28 -9.19 -11.58
CA ALA A 174 0.17 -10.13 -11.43
C ALA A 174 -1.20 -9.46 -11.63
N THR A 175 -1.32 -8.15 -11.37
CA THR A 175 -2.56 -7.38 -11.56
C THR A 175 -2.66 -6.71 -12.92
N ALA A 176 -1.66 -6.83 -13.78
CA ALA A 176 -1.56 -6.17 -15.08
C ALA A 176 -2.33 -6.88 -16.22
N LYS A 177 -3.28 -7.76 -15.91
CA LYS A 177 -4.07 -8.50 -16.90
C LYS A 177 -5.22 -7.67 -17.47
#